data_b2aec15e94694645b406e0d5450839c2
#
_entry.id   b2aec15e94694645b406e0d5450839c2
#
_cell.length_a   1.000
_cell.length_b   1.000
_cell.length_c   1.000
_cell.angle_alpha   90.00
_cell.angle_beta   90.00
_cell.angle_gamma   90.00
#
_symmetry.space_group_name_H-M   'P 1'
#
loop_
_entity.id
_entity.type
_entity.pdbx_description
1 polymer ?
#
loop_
_entity_poly.entity_id
_entity_poly.type
_entity_poly.pdbx_seq_one_letter_code
_entity_poly.pdbx_strand_id
1 'polypeptide(L)'
;MKKLFTFIMALLTTFTVQGKEIDMSNAKVLVVYFSRTGDQYSVGNITKGNTAIMAEMIADYTGGDLFEIKLKNDTYPTEYTPLTEVAKEEKNANARPEIAQDVDNFETYDTIFVGGPVWWSDLPMAVYTFIEKHDWSNKTVIPFTTHEGSGLSSVPRNLKNATKANMLDGLAIYGHVAQNEQDEARMKVNTWLEKIGFKKGK
;
A
#
# COMPACT_ATOMS: atom_id res chain seq x y z
N MET A 1 13.62 -20.49 70.80
CA MET A 1 13.05 -20.91 69.49
C MET A 1 13.03 -19.68 68.62
N LYS A 2 14.04 -19.53 67.76
CA LYS A 2 14.13 -18.41 66.82
C LYS A 2 13.53 -18.89 65.50
N LYS A 3 12.43 -18.25 65.02
CA LYS A 3 11.82 -18.53 63.73
C LYS A 3 12.59 -17.73 62.66
N LEU A 4 13.23 -18.46 61.75
CA LEU A 4 13.91 -17.91 60.60
C LEU A 4 12.85 -17.64 59.50
N PHE A 5 12.61 -16.37 59.15
CA PHE A 5 11.75 -15.98 58.05
C PHE A 5 12.62 -15.91 56.78
N THR A 6 12.47 -16.88 55.91
CA THR A 6 13.12 -16.86 54.60
C THR A 6 12.28 -16.00 53.64
N PHE A 7 12.84 -14.86 53.24
CA PHE A 7 12.26 -13.97 52.26
C PHE A 7 12.64 -14.48 50.85
N ILE A 8 11.67 -15.08 50.16
CA ILE A 8 11.84 -15.46 48.73
C ILE A 8 11.59 -14.21 47.90
N MET A 9 12.66 -13.60 47.42
CA MET A 9 12.60 -12.49 46.48
C MET A 9 12.37 -13.07 45.07
N ALA A 10 11.13 -13.03 44.59
CA ALA A 10 10.79 -13.40 43.23
C ALA A 10 11.39 -12.37 42.27
N LEU A 11 12.40 -12.77 41.51
CA LEU A 11 13.01 -11.98 40.45
C LEU A 11 12.03 -11.97 39.26
N LEU A 12 11.22 -10.91 39.14
CA LEU A 12 10.46 -10.67 37.94
C LEU A 12 11.44 -10.27 36.82
N THR A 13 11.84 -11.21 35.98
CA THR A 13 12.50 -10.92 34.71
C THR A 13 11.46 -10.39 33.73
N THR A 14 11.39 -9.08 33.60
CA THR A 14 10.66 -8.45 32.49
C THR A 14 11.39 -8.77 31.19
N PHE A 15 10.84 -9.68 30.40
CA PHE A 15 11.25 -9.87 29.02
C PHE A 15 10.82 -8.61 28.22
N THR A 16 11.71 -7.67 28.08
CA THR A 16 11.57 -6.64 27.05
C THR A 16 11.88 -7.31 25.72
N VAL A 17 10.83 -7.60 24.95
CA VAL A 17 10.99 -7.89 23.51
C VAL A 17 11.46 -6.58 22.89
N GLN A 18 12.76 -6.47 22.69
CA GLN A 18 13.38 -5.39 21.94
C GLN A 18 13.02 -5.63 20.48
N GLY A 19 11.87 -5.08 20.02
CA GLY A 19 11.55 -5.02 18.62
C GLY A 19 12.68 -4.28 17.92
N LYS A 20 13.39 -4.98 17.01
CA LYS A 20 14.44 -4.35 16.20
C LYS A 20 13.75 -3.25 15.40
N GLU A 21 14.05 -2.01 15.70
CA GLU A 21 13.55 -0.86 14.96
C GLU A 21 14.02 -1.01 13.51
N ILE A 22 13.06 -1.10 12.58
CA ILE A 22 13.36 -1.25 11.16
C ILE A 22 13.78 0.15 10.68
N ASP A 23 15.02 0.32 10.27
CA ASP A 23 15.52 1.56 9.68
C ASP A 23 15.48 1.44 8.15
N MET A 24 14.56 2.19 7.52
CA MET A 24 14.33 2.23 6.08
C MET A 24 15.01 3.44 5.41
N SER A 25 15.88 4.18 6.12
CA SER A 25 16.45 5.44 5.63
C SER A 25 17.35 5.28 4.39
N ASN A 26 17.86 4.08 4.12
CA ASN A 26 18.70 3.75 2.97
C ASN A 26 18.03 2.84 1.96
N ALA A 27 16.73 2.54 2.12
CA ALA A 27 16.01 1.70 1.18
C ALA A 27 15.84 2.39 -0.17
N LYS A 28 16.09 1.68 -1.27
CA LYS A 28 15.72 2.15 -2.60
C LYS A 28 14.23 1.86 -2.81
N VAL A 29 13.44 2.92 -2.81
CA VAL A 29 11.98 2.86 -2.75
C VAL A 29 11.38 3.03 -4.13
N LEU A 30 10.39 2.19 -4.46
CA LEU A 30 9.48 2.33 -5.60
C LEU A 30 8.05 2.42 -5.09
N VAL A 31 7.27 3.36 -5.62
CA VAL A 31 5.84 3.50 -5.34
C VAL A 31 5.06 3.13 -6.61
N VAL A 32 4.58 1.89 -6.65
CA VAL A 32 3.78 1.35 -7.74
C VAL A 32 2.31 1.52 -7.41
N TYR A 33 1.55 2.09 -8.33
CA TYR A 33 0.13 2.29 -8.08
C TYR A 33 -0.72 2.26 -9.34
N PHE A 34 -1.98 1.87 -9.17
CA PHE A 34 -3.04 2.08 -10.13
C PHE A 34 -3.95 3.19 -9.63
N SER A 35 -4.37 4.10 -10.50
CA SER A 35 -5.26 5.19 -10.14
C SER A 35 -6.23 5.53 -11.27
N ARG A 36 -7.41 6.05 -10.94
CA ARG A 36 -8.43 6.45 -11.90
C ARG A 36 -8.91 7.87 -11.66
N THR A 37 -9.18 8.55 -12.74
CA THR A 37 -9.94 9.80 -12.80
C THR A 37 -11.40 9.52 -13.18
N GLY A 38 -12.22 10.54 -13.33
CA GLY A 38 -13.64 10.40 -13.68
C GLY A 38 -14.53 10.31 -12.45
N ASP A 39 -15.68 9.67 -12.58
CA ASP A 39 -16.67 9.58 -11.51
C ASP A 39 -16.22 8.58 -10.42
N GLN A 40 -16.16 9.07 -9.19
CA GLN A 40 -15.74 8.28 -8.02
C GLN A 40 -16.85 8.30 -6.96
N TYR A 41 -17.14 7.12 -6.41
CA TYR A 41 -18.14 6.98 -5.34
C TYR A 41 -17.83 7.92 -4.17
N SER A 42 -18.83 8.65 -3.71
CA SER A 42 -18.74 9.64 -2.60
C SER A 42 -17.74 10.79 -2.79
N VAL A 43 -17.04 10.87 -3.92
CA VAL A 43 -16.05 11.93 -4.20
C VAL A 43 -16.52 12.81 -5.35
N GLY A 44 -17.23 12.25 -6.34
CA GLY A 44 -17.65 12.93 -7.56
C GLY A 44 -16.65 12.81 -8.69
N ASN A 45 -16.76 13.68 -9.68
CA ASN A 45 -15.90 13.64 -10.87
C ASN A 45 -14.57 14.33 -10.58
N ILE A 46 -13.47 13.61 -10.72
CA ILE A 46 -12.13 14.06 -10.39
C ILE A 46 -11.18 13.99 -11.57
N THR A 47 -10.23 14.94 -11.63
CA THR A 47 -9.20 15.02 -12.70
C THR A 47 -7.86 14.42 -12.29
N LYS A 48 -7.65 14.18 -11.00
CA LYS A 48 -6.49 13.45 -10.45
C LYS A 48 -7.00 12.37 -9.50
N GLY A 49 -6.61 11.13 -9.73
CA GLY A 49 -7.12 10.01 -8.95
C GLY A 49 -6.65 10.03 -7.49
N ASN A 50 -7.51 9.58 -6.59
CA ASN A 50 -7.26 9.55 -5.14
C ASN A 50 -5.98 8.77 -4.79
N THR A 51 -5.75 7.64 -5.45
CA THR A 51 -4.54 6.82 -5.21
C THR A 51 -3.28 7.51 -5.72
N ALA A 52 -3.34 8.26 -6.82
CA ALA A 52 -2.20 9.06 -7.30
C ALA A 52 -1.79 10.12 -6.28
N ILE A 53 -2.75 10.81 -5.66
CA ILE A 53 -2.47 11.78 -4.60
C ILE A 53 -1.74 11.12 -3.42
N MET A 54 -2.23 9.96 -2.98
CA MET A 54 -1.58 9.23 -1.89
C MET A 54 -0.19 8.72 -2.27
N ALA A 55 0.00 8.21 -3.49
CA ALA A 55 1.29 7.75 -4.00
C ALA A 55 2.33 8.88 -4.03
N GLU A 56 1.94 10.07 -4.48
CA GLU A 56 2.82 11.25 -4.43
C GLU A 56 3.21 11.64 -3.00
N MET A 57 2.27 11.60 -2.05
CA MET A 57 2.60 11.88 -0.64
C MET A 57 3.61 10.89 -0.08
N ILE A 58 3.52 9.60 -0.46
CA ILE A 58 4.48 8.56 -0.06
C ILE A 58 5.85 8.84 -0.69
N ALA A 59 5.88 9.12 -2.00
CA ALA A 59 7.11 9.43 -2.71
C ALA A 59 7.81 10.69 -2.19
N ASP A 60 7.05 11.76 -1.93
CA ASP A 60 7.55 13.01 -1.33
C ASP A 60 8.22 12.78 0.03
N TYR A 61 7.68 11.86 0.84
CA TYR A 61 8.22 11.58 2.16
C TYR A 61 9.47 10.69 2.11
N THR A 62 9.43 9.66 1.25
CA THR A 62 10.45 8.61 1.19
C THR A 62 11.59 8.91 0.22
N GLY A 63 11.40 9.86 -0.70
CA GLY A 63 12.30 10.08 -1.84
C GLY A 63 12.21 8.97 -2.89
N GLY A 64 11.14 8.17 -2.88
CA GLY A 64 10.96 7.04 -3.78
C GLY A 64 10.53 7.43 -5.19
N ASP A 65 10.85 6.57 -6.16
CA ASP A 65 10.41 6.71 -7.53
C ASP A 65 8.93 6.33 -7.67
N LEU A 66 8.19 7.04 -8.54
CA LEU A 66 6.78 6.77 -8.83
C LEU A 66 6.65 5.94 -10.10
N PHE A 67 5.78 4.93 -10.06
CA PHE A 67 5.35 4.18 -11.24
C PHE A 67 3.84 3.99 -11.25
N GLU A 68 3.16 4.68 -12.17
CA GLU A 68 1.72 4.51 -12.39
C GLU A 68 1.46 3.38 -13.38
N ILE A 69 0.72 2.37 -12.94
CA ILE A 69 0.23 1.31 -13.81
C ILE A 69 -0.88 1.86 -14.70
N LYS A 70 -0.61 1.97 -16.00
CA LYS A 70 -1.58 2.37 -17.02
C LYS A 70 -1.91 1.20 -17.94
N LEU A 71 -3.15 1.09 -18.33
CA LEU A 71 -3.55 0.10 -19.33
C LEU A 71 -3.01 0.50 -20.71
N LYS A 72 -2.60 -0.48 -21.49
CA LYS A 72 -2.20 -0.28 -22.88
C LYS A 72 -3.36 0.22 -23.74
N ASN A 73 -4.54 -0.33 -23.52
CA ASN A 73 -5.80 0.11 -24.08
C ASN A 73 -6.77 0.34 -22.92
N ASP A 74 -6.92 1.59 -22.51
CA ASP A 74 -7.85 1.94 -21.42
C ASP A 74 -9.27 2.05 -21.99
N THR A 75 -10.03 1.00 -21.82
CA THR A 75 -11.44 0.90 -22.20
C THR A 75 -12.39 0.94 -20.99
N TYR A 76 -11.87 1.23 -19.81
CA TYR A 76 -12.70 1.32 -18.62
C TYR A 76 -13.70 2.49 -18.73
N PRO A 77 -14.98 2.25 -18.36
CA PRO A 77 -15.96 3.31 -18.27
C PRO A 77 -15.51 4.45 -17.34
N THR A 78 -15.89 5.67 -17.66
CA THR A 78 -15.68 6.84 -16.80
C THR A 78 -16.73 6.94 -15.69
N GLU A 79 -17.91 6.37 -15.92
CA GLU A 79 -19.02 6.33 -14.98
C GLU A 79 -18.80 5.21 -13.95
N TYR A 80 -19.16 5.50 -12.71
CA TYR A 80 -18.90 4.61 -11.58
C TYR A 80 -19.56 3.23 -11.71
N THR A 81 -20.87 3.16 -11.98
CA THR A 81 -21.61 1.88 -12.00
C THR A 81 -21.09 0.93 -13.09
N PRO A 82 -20.99 1.33 -14.37
CA PRO A 82 -20.41 0.46 -15.40
C PRO A 82 -18.96 0.03 -15.09
N LEU A 83 -18.14 0.91 -14.50
CA LEU A 83 -16.79 0.57 -14.09
C LEU A 83 -16.78 -0.55 -13.05
N THR A 84 -17.68 -0.51 -12.07
CA THR A 84 -17.74 -1.55 -11.03
C THR A 84 -18.12 -2.91 -11.59
N GLU A 85 -18.94 -2.96 -12.64
CA GLU A 85 -19.30 -4.22 -13.32
C GLU A 85 -18.11 -4.81 -14.06
N VAL A 86 -17.41 -4.02 -14.87
CA VAL A 86 -16.19 -4.45 -15.55
C VAL A 86 -15.14 -4.95 -14.54
N ALA A 87 -14.91 -4.20 -13.48
CA ALA A 87 -13.97 -4.59 -12.42
C ALA A 87 -14.33 -5.92 -11.74
N LYS A 88 -15.65 -6.20 -11.57
CA LYS A 88 -16.14 -7.46 -11.03
C LYS A 88 -15.90 -8.62 -11.99
N GLU A 89 -16.17 -8.41 -13.26
CA GLU A 89 -15.95 -9.43 -14.30
C GLU A 89 -14.47 -9.78 -14.41
N GLU A 90 -13.58 -8.78 -14.46
CA GLU A 90 -12.14 -8.99 -14.48
C GLU A 90 -11.66 -9.78 -13.27
N LYS A 91 -12.13 -9.41 -12.08
CA LYS A 91 -11.78 -10.14 -10.86
C LYS A 91 -12.24 -11.59 -10.90
N ASN A 92 -13.49 -11.84 -11.29
CA ASN A 92 -14.04 -13.18 -11.37
C ASN A 92 -13.32 -14.05 -12.41
N ALA A 93 -12.92 -13.46 -13.53
CA ALA A 93 -12.14 -14.10 -14.57
C ALA A 93 -10.65 -14.25 -14.24
N ASN A 94 -10.20 -13.69 -13.10
CA ASN A 94 -8.78 -13.54 -12.79
C ASN A 94 -7.99 -12.94 -13.97
N ALA A 95 -8.54 -11.89 -14.58
CA ALA A 95 -8.02 -11.27 -15.78
C ALA A 95 -6.64 -10.64 -15.56
N ARG A 96 -5.89 -10.48 -16.66
CA ARG A 96 -4.61 -9.76 -16.66
C ARG A 96 -4.62 -8.70 -17.76
N PRO A 97 -5.30 -7.55 -17.50
CA PRO A 97 -5.33 -6.45 -18.46
C PRO A 97 -3.92 -6.02 -18.84
N GLU A 98 -3.68 -5.84 -20.13
CA GLU A 98 -2.35 -5.48 -20.63
C GLU A 98 -1.98 -4.07 -20.18
N ILE A 99 -0.78 -3.91 -19.60
CA ILE A 99 -0.26 -2.61 -19.15
C ILE A 99 0.60 -1.95 -20.23
N ALA A 100 0.59 -0.61 -20.28
CA ALA A 100 1.20 0.17 -21.36
C ALA A 100 2.73 0.12 -21.36
N GLN A 101 3.31 0.08 -20.18
CA GLN A 101 4.76 0.11 -19.97
C GLN A 101 5.13 -0.62 -18.69
N ASP A 102 6.40 -0.81 -18.48
CA ASP A 102 6.95 -1.43 -17.28
C ASP A 102 7.99 -0.52 -16.63
N VAL A 103 8.35 -0.83 -15.40
CA VAL A 103 9.40 -0.10 -14.69
C VAL A 103 10.77 -0.63 -15.07
N ASP A 104 11.69 0.28 -15.36
CA ASP A 104 13.08 -0.09 -15.61
C ASP A 104 13.81 -0.46 -14.32
N ASN A 105 14.68 -1.47 -14.39
CA ASN A 105 15.57 -1.87 -13.30
C ASN A 105 14.84 -2.20 -11.97
N PHE A 106 13.69 -2.88 -12.05
CA PHE A 106 12.90 -3.28 -10.88
C PHE A 106 13.73 -4.00 -9.81
N GLU A 107 14.70 -4.78 -10.25
CA GLU A 107 15.61 -5.55 -9.37
C GLU A 107 16.41 -4.66 -8.41
N THR A 108 16.63 -3.39 -8.74
CA THR A 108 17.41 -2.45 -7.91
C THR A 108 16.64 -1.89 -6.72
N TYR A 109 15.32 -2.04 -6.67
CA TYR A 109 14.50 -1.56 -5.55
C TYR A 109 14.41 -2.59 -4.45
N ASP A 110 14.53 -2.16 -3.20
CA ASP A 110 14.45 -3.01 -2.01
C ASP A 110 13.05 -3.03 -1.42
N THR A 111 12.40 -1.87 -1.47
CA THR A 111 11.10 -1.62 -0.85
C THR A 111 10.13 -1.08 -1.87
N ILE A 112 9.02 -1.79 -2.02
CA ILE A 112 8.01 -1.46 -3.00
C ILE A 112 6.67 -1.21 -2.32
N PHE A 113 6.17 0.01 -2.40
CA PHE A 113 4.78 0.32 -2.10
C PHE A 113 3.92 -0.12 -3.27
N VAL A 114 2.85 -0.85 -2.98
CA VAL A 114 1.91 -1.32 -4.00
C VAL A 114 0.51 -0.88 -3.63
N GLY A 115 -0.11 -0.06 -4.48
CA GLY A 115 -1.40 0.52 -4.15
C GLY A 115 -2.38 0.68 -5.29
N GLY A 116 -3.63 0.96 -4.88
CA GLY A 116 -4.74 1.18 -5.79
C GLY A 116 -6.05 1.46 -5.05
N PRO A 117 -7.12 1.79 -5.78
CA PRO A 117 -8.45 1.79 -5.21
C PRO A 117 -8.86 0.36 -4.85
N VAL A 118 -9.70 0.20 -3.82
CA VAL A 118 -10.23 -1.12 -3.48
C VAL A 118 -11.40 -1.45 -4.39
N TRP A 119 -11.19 -2.35 -5.33
CA TRP A 119 -12.21 -2.88 -6.22
C TRP A 119 -12.60 -4.30 -5.79
N TRP A 120 -13.86 -4.49 -5.37
CA TRP A 120 -14.37 -5.79 -4.93
C TRP A 120 -13.47 -6.49 -3.91
N SER A 121 -13.05 -5.76 -2.88
CA SER A 121 -12.19 -6.22 -1.78
C SER A 121 -10.74 -6.53 -2.18
N ASP A 122 -10.26 -6.04 -3.32
CA ASP A 122 -8.92 -6.27 -3.82
C ASP A 122 -8.38 -5.06 -4.60
N LEU A 123 -7.15 -5.15 -5.10
CA LEU A 123 -6.61 -4.22 -6.08
C LEU A 123 -7.18 -4.51 -7.49
N PRO A 124 -7.19 -3.52 -8.38
CA PRO A 124 -7.51 -3.72 -9.79
C PRO A 124 -6.61 -4.77 -10.44
N MET A 125 -7.17 -5.57 -11.35
CA MET A 125 -6.46 -6.72 -11.93
C MET A 125 -5.21 -6.37 -12.72
N ALA A 126 -5.10 -5.14 -13.24
CA ALA A 126 -3.89 -4.62 -13.87
C ALA A 126 -2.67 -4.60 -12.92
N VAL A 127 -2.89 -4.46 -11.59
CA VAL A 127 -1.81 -4.55 -10.60
C VAL A 127 -1.21 -5.94 -10.58
N TYR A 128 -2.02 -6.98 -10.72
CA TYR A 128 -1.53 -8.36 -10.81
C TYR A 128 -0.78 -8.65 -12.11
N THR A 129 -1.16 -7.99 -13.21
CA THR A 129 -0.35 -8.03 -14.44
C THR A 129 1.06 -7.51 -14.20
N PHE A 130 1.21 -6.41 -13.45
CA PHE A 130 2.52 -5.89 -13.07
C PHE A 130 3.26 -6.85 -12.13
N ILE A 131 2.57 -7.36 -11.10
CA ILE A 131 3.20 -8.25 -10.10
C ILE A 131 3.80 -9.49 -10.75
N GLU A 132 3.11 -10.10 -11.68
CA GLU A 132 3.53 -11.35 -12.32
C GLU A 132 4.72 -11.21 -13.28
N LYS A 133 5.12 -9.98 -13.62
CA LYS A 133 6.28 -9.72 -14.48
C LYS A 133 7.61 -9.69 -13.74
N HIS A 134 7.60 -9.60 -12.41
CA HIS A 134 8.79 -9.30 -11.62
C HIS A 134 9.12 -10.38 -10.60
N ASP A 135 10.41 -10.47 -10.27
CA ASP A 135 10.88 -11.26 -9.14
C ASP A 135 10.82 -10.41 -7.85
N TRP A 136 10.05 -10.88 -6.90
CA TRP A 136 9.81 -10.24 -5.61
C TRP A 136 10.69 -10.82 -4.49
N SER A 137 11.61 -11.71 -4.81
CA SER A 137 12.54 -12.31 -3.85
C SER A 137 13.36 -11.23 -3.14
N ASN A 138 13.49 -11.35 -1.83
CA ASN A 138 14.23 -10.41 -0.97
C ASN A 138 13.70 -8.96 -0.94
N LYS A 139 12.49 -8.72 -1.44
CA LYS A 139 11.86 -7.40 -1.40
C LYS A 139 10.92 -7.27 -0.23
N THR A 140 10.73 -6.02 0.20
CA THR A 140 9.69 -5.63 1.16
C THR A 140 8.56 -4.95 0.42
N VAL A 141 7.33 -5.44 0.63
CA VAL A 141 6.12 -4.89 0.01
C VAL A 141 5.26 -4.21 1.08
N ILE A 142 4.77 -3.03 0.77
CA ILE A 142 3.98 -2.20 1.67
C ILE A 142 2.69 -1.81 0.96
N PRO A 143 1.53 -2.36 1.36
CA PRO A 143 0.27 -2.07 0.70
C PRO A 143 -0.27 -0.70 1.08
N PHE A 144 -0.89 0.00 0.12
CA PHE A 144 -1.68 1.18 0.40
C PHE A 144 -2.93 1.23 -0.48
N THR A 145 -4.03 1.73 0.07
CA THR A 145 -5.30 1.76 -0.65
C THR A 145 -6.06 3.05 -0.45
N THR A 146 -6.84 3.43 -1.46
CA THR A 146 -7.92 4.41 -1.33
C THR A 146 -9.27 3.69 -1.41
N HIS A 147 -10.21 4.12 -0.58
CA HIS A 147 -11.51 3.44 -0.42
C HIS A 147 -12.60 4.39 0.07
N GLU A 148 -13.86 3.92 0.10
CA GLU A 148 -14.97 4.58 0.76
C GLU A 148 -15.66 3.63 1.76
N GLY A 149 -14.85 3.07 2.71
CA GLY A 149 -15.36 2.22 3.80
C GLY A 149 -14.73 0.83 3.91
N SER A 150 -14.03 0.34 2.87
CA SER A 150 -13.47 -1.04 2.86
C SER A 150 -12.07 -1.18 3.49
N GLY A 151 -11.40 -0.08 3.80
CA GLY A 151 -10.04 -0.11 4.35
C GLY A 151 -9.04 -0.79 3.42
N LEU A 152 -8.10 -1.54 3.97
CA LEU A 152 -7.17 -2.38 3.20
C LEU A 152 -7.83 -3.65 2.64
N SER A 153 -8.97 -4.04 3.18
CA SER A 153 -9.69 -5.24 2.77
C SER A 153 -8.81 -6.49 2.68
N SER A 154 -8.86 -7.26 1.59
CA SER A 154 -8.03 -8.46 1.38
C SER A 154 -6.66 -8.16 0.76
N VAL A 155 -6.36 -6.90 0.45
CA VAL A 155 -5.16 -6.50 -0.30
C VAL A 155 -3.86 -7.00 0.33
N PRO A 156 -3.58 -6.85 1.64
CA PRO A 156 -2.31 -7.31 2.21
C PRO A 156 -2.12 -8.82 2.06
N ARG A 157 -3.18 -9.60 2.31
CA ARG A 157 -3.15 -11.06 2.17
C ARG A 157 -2.92 -11.48 0.71
N ASN A 158 -3.61 -10.82 -0.22
CA ASN A 158 -3.52 -11.16 -1.64
C ASN A 158 -2.16 -10.78 -2.22
N LEU A 159 -1.61 -9.61 -1.86
CA LEU A 159 -0.24 -9.23 -2.22
C LEU A 159 0.80 -10.19 -1.64
N LYS A 160 0.66 -10.59 -0.35
CA LYS A 160 1.54 -11.59 0.25
C LYS A 160 1.52 -12.91 -0.51
N ASN A 161 0.33 -13.34 -0.94
CA ASN A 161 0.18 -14.59 -1.70
C ASN A 161 0.77 -14.49 -3.11
N ALA A 162 0.64 -13.35 -3.77
CA ALA A 162 1.13 -13.15 -5.13
C ALA A 162 2.66 -12.96 -5.18
N THR A 163 3.21 -12.16 -4.28
CA THR A 163 4.63 -11.78 -4.30
C THR A 163 5.53 -12.70 -3.47
N LYS A 164 5.01 -13.33 -2.41
CA LYS A 164 5.77 -14.04 -1.36
C LYS A 164 6.81 -13.16 -0.63
N ALA A 165 6.84 -11.87 -0.92
CA ALA A 165 7.77 -10.90 -0.34
C ALA A 165 7.57 -10.72 1.18
N ASN A 166 8.51 -10.04 1.84
CA ASN A 166 8.28 -9.55 3.18
C ASN A 166 7.20 -8.46 3.15
N MET A 167 6.27 -8.46 4.13
CA MET A 167 5.17 -7.48 4.17
C MET A 167 5.30 -6.61 5.41
N LEU A 168 5.15 -5.31 5.24
CA LEU A 168 4.94 -4.37 6.36
C LEU A 168 3.46 -3.94 6.42
N ASP A 169 3.11 -3.29 7.54
CA ASP A 169 1.77 -2.75 7.76
C ASP A 169 1.40 -1.72 6.71
N GLY A 170 0.25 -1.90 6.08
CA GLY A 170 -0.27 -0.99 5.06
C GLY A 170 -1.07 0.18 5.63
N LEU A 171 -1.40 1.13 4.76
CA LEU A 171 -2.29 2.26 5.05
C LEU A 171 -3.47 2.29 4.08
N ALA A 172 -4.66 2.56 4.63
CA ALA A 172 -5.86 2.86 3.85
C ALA A 172 -6.34 4.28 4.17
N ILE A 173 -6.65 5.06 3.14
CA ILE A 173 -7.18 6.41 3.27
C ILE A 173 -8.50 6.51 2.49
N TYR A 174 -9.50 7.18 3.07
CA TYR A 174 -10.72 7.51 2.35
C TYR A 174 -10.41 8.37 1.12
N GLY A 175 -11.01 8.05 -0.02
CA GLY A 175 -10.80 8.79 -1.26
C GLY A 175 -11.20 10.25 -1.13
N HIS A 176 -12.33 10.54 -0.46
CA HIS A 176 -12.75 11.93 -0.19
C HIS A 176 -11.73 12.69 0.68
N VAL A 177 -11.07 12.02 1.64
CA VAL A 177 -10.01 12.64 2.46
C VAL A 177 -8.77 12.91 1.60
N ALA A 178 -8.34 11.95 0.77
CA ALA A 178 -7.22 12.14 -0.14
C ALA A 178 -7.47 13.31 -1.12
N GLN A 179 -8.72 13.51 -1.55
CA GLN A 179 -9.08 14.52 -2.52
C GLN A 179 -9.29 15.90 -1.90
N ASN A 180 -10.06 15.98 -0.81
CA ASN A 180 -10.59 17.22 -0.27
C ASN A 180 -9.94 17.67 1.04
N GLU A 181 -9.20 16.78 1.73
CA GLU A 181 -8.60 17.02 3.05
C GLU A 181 -7.11 16.60 3.02
N GLN A 182 -6.38 17.14 2.02
CA GLN A 182 -5.01 16.68 1.72
C GLN A 182 -4.02 16.87 2.87
N ASP A 183 -4.22 17.86 3.72
CA ASP A 183 -3.38 18.05 4.91
C ASP A 183 -3.58 16.92 5.92
N GLU A 184 -4.83 16.47 6.12
CA GLU A 184 -5.14 15.32 6.97
C GLU A 184 -4.58 14.03 6.36
N ALA A 185 -4.76 13.83 5.05
CA ALA A 185 -4.20 12.68 4.34
C ALA A 185 -2.67 12.61 4.50
N ARG A 186 -1.99 13.74 4.30
CA ARG A 186 -0.53 13.86 4.44
C ARG A 186 -0.06 13.57 5.87
N MET A 187 -0.77 14.06 6.87
CA MET A 187 -0.45 13.78 8.27
C MET A 187 -0.56 12.26 8.56
N LYS A 188 -1.62 11.60 8.07
CA LYS A 188 -1.79 10.14 8.22
C LYS A 188 -0.68 9.36 7.52
N VAL A 189 -0.32 9.75 6.29
CA VAL A 189 0.78 9.14 5.53
C VAL A 189 2.10 9.29 6.28
N ASN A 190 2.44 10.48 6.73
CA ASN A 190 3.70 10.74 7.45
C ASN A 190 3.79 9.92 8.74
N THR A 191 2.74 9.94 9.58
CA THR A 191 2.69 9.17 10.83
C THR A 191 2.84 7.66 10.59
N TRP A 192 2.18 7.15 9.53
CA TRP A 192 2.30 5.76 9.17
C TRP A 192 3.71 5.40 8.70
N LEU A 193 4.33 6.22 7.84
CA LEU A 193 5.68 5.99 7.35
C LEU A 193 6.71 5.99 8.49
N GLU A 194 6.58 6.91 9.46
CA GLU A 194 7.40 6.92 10.68
C GLU A 194 7.24 5.63 11.48
N LYS A 195 5.99 5.19 11.69
CA LYS A 195 5.68 3.96 12.42
C LYS A 195 6.32 2.72 11.79
N ILE A 196 6.40 2.65 10.45
CA ILE A 196 6.99 1.51 9.75
C ILE A 196 8.50 1.69 9.45
N GLY A 197 9.15 2.69 10.03
CA GLY A 197 10.60 2.85 10.07
C GLY A 197 11.20 3.81 9.04
N PHE A 198 10.38 4.56 8.28
CA PHE A 198 10.90 5.62 7.43
C PHE A 198 11.18 6.89 8.23
N LYS A 199 12.24 7.58 7.85
CA LYS A 199 12.56 8.93 8.36
C LYS A 199 12.42 9.90 7.20
N LYS A 200 11.76 11.05 7.44
CA LYS A 200 11.62 12.07 6.41
C LYS A 200 13.02 12.48 5.92
N GLY A 201 13.24 12.37 4.62
CA GLY A 201 14.47 12.86 3.99
C GLY A 201 14.70 14.34 4.35
N LYS A 202 15.97 14.69 4.58
CA LYS A 202 16.37 16.08 4.85
C LYS A 202 16.30 16.90 3.58
#